data_49570bdf66d0c5423be53e1f1ab945d2
#
_entry.id   49570bdf66d0c5423be53e1f1ab945d2
#
_cell.length_a   1.000
_cell.length_b   1.000
_cell.length_c   1.000
_cell.angle_alpha   90.00
_cell.angle_beta   90.00
_cell.angle_gamma   90.00
#
_symmetry.space_group_name_H-M   'P 1'
#
loop_
_entity.id
_entity.type
_entity.pdbx_description
1 polymer ?
#
loop_
_entity_poly.entity_id
_entity_poly.type
_entity_poly.pdbx_seq_one_letter_code
_entity_poly.pdbx_strand_id
1 'polypeptide(L)'
;MSLVALFEASLWLVGVGPDDALFVASDSSYRINPQAARRFFPRQYVRLAPGQDRFARDKDARAFRVFALGASTLLGFPNPAYTSFPNFLQQMLADAYPAREIEVVNCGVTAINSFVVREFVEEVVEHEPDLVLIYAGHNEFVGPYGAATPFVRLSGNWYFIQLQMFLQRTKTYYLLGSLLHYVAAALRPAAPAESFGVHLVQREIYLEDEAHQRTEAHHQRNMAEIVEMLRERKVPVALCTLVSNLAGFYPLRSQGSVLPPDAVSADYPQHAALHFDAGLAHQAAGDSAQALAAFVHARDLDGIHLRACSPFNRTIRTLAAESEAILIDVEQAFATHAPAGLVGDELITEYLHPTVWGHYLIAQTIMTSLFAREDALGLAEGRADALDDFAGYCRRLGYGVRERVLARNDLILLLKNMPYAERPPILEQRLAHLVGEQLADLPKLSYAQIADFAHRGGVAFLTAVIADLADPQPLADALDELVGPLGLAP
;
A
#
# COMPACT_ATOMS: atom_id res chain seq x y z
N MET A 1 -7.13 30.07 31.22
CA MET A 1 -6.24 29.24 30.40
C MET A 1 -5.09 28.77 31.27
N SER A 2 -4.69 27.50 31.16
CA SER A 2 -3.52 26.97 31.89
C SER A 2 -2.22 27.55 31.30
N LEU A 3 -1.13 27.63 32.12
CA LEU A 3 0.19 28.07 31.64
C LEU A 3 0.68 27.19 30.46
N VAL A 4 0.31 25.92 30.45
CA VAL A 4 0.63 24.96 29.33
C VAL A 4 -0.07 25.41 28.04
N ALA A 5 -1.34 25.79 28.08
CA ALA A 5 -2.05 26.24 26.89
C ALA A 5 -1.50 27.59 26.35
N LEU A 6 -1.06 28.48 27.22
CA LEU A 6 -0.42 29.73 26.81
C LEU A 6 0.97 29.45 26.17
N PHE A 7 1.72 28.55 26.75
CA PHE A 7 3.02 28.13 26.19
C PHE A 7 2.83 27.49 24.80
N GLU A 8 1.92 26.54 24.67
CA GLU A 8 1.61 25.89 23.37
C GLU A 8 1.19 26.94 22.32
N ALA A 9 0.29 27.87 22.68
CA ALA A 9 -0.14 28.96 21.79
C ALA A 9 1.05 29.85 21.37
N SER A 10 1.99 30.12 22.27
CA SER A 10 3.20 30.89 21.93
C SER A 10 4.10 30.17 20.94
N LEU A 11 4.24 28.85 21.05
CA LEU A 11 5.00 28.03 20.10
C LEU A 11 4.36 28.02 18.70
N TRP A 12 3.02 28.02 18.63
CA TRP A 12 2.29 28.16 17.37
C TRP A 12 2.52 29.54 16.72
N LEU A 13 2.46 30.61 17.49
CA LEU A 13 2.66 31.98 17.01
C LEU A 13 4.06 32.23 16.45
N VAL A 14 5.09 31.60 17.02
CA VAL A 14 6.47 31.73 16.54
C VAL A 14 6.86 30.66 15.50
N GLY A 15 5.90 29.82 15.08
CA GLY A 15 6.12 28.85 14.01
C GLY A 15 7.06 27.68 14.38
N VAL A 16 7.05 27.24 15.64
CA VAL A 16 7.88 26.11 16.07
C VAL A 16 7.43 24.80 15.41
N GLY A 17 8.36 24.07 14.82
CA GLY A 17 8.15 22.76 14.23
C GLY A 17 7.49 22.79 12.84
N PRO A 18 7.40 21.64 12.16
CA PRO A 18 6.81 21.54 10.85
C PRO A 18 5.29 21.74 10.92
N ASP A 19 4.73 22.16 9.80
CA ASP A 19 3.31 22.00 9.51
C ASP A 19 3.13 20.54 9.04
N ASP A 20 2.39 19.74 9.80
CA ASP A 20 2.12 18.32 9.56
C ASP A 20 0.64 18.05 9.25
N ALA A 21 -0.14 19.10 8.93
CA ALA A 21 -1.46 18.98 8.35
C ALA A 21 -1.42 18.17 7.02
N LEU A 22 -2.50 17.47 6.72
CA LEU A 22 -2.59 16.69 5.46
C LEU A 22 -2.49 17.59 4.23
N PHE A 23 -3.09 18.79 4.31
CA PHE A 23 -3.13 19.73 3.20
C PHE A 23 -2.41 21.02 3.52
N VAL A 24 -1.71 21.58 2.54
CA VAL A 24 -1.08 22.90 2.59
C VAL A 24 -1.74 23.81 1.56
N ALA A 25 -2.21 24.95 2.03
CA ALA A 25 -2.83 25.96 1.16
C ALA A 25 -1.78 26.60 0.22
N SER A 26 -2.19 26.84 -1.01
CA SER A 26 -1.56 27.72 -2.00
C SER A 26 -2.58 28.78 -2.38
N ASP A 27 -2.27 29.70 -3.31
CA ASP A 27 -3.15 30.83 -3.63
C ASP A 27 -4.58 30.42 -3.97
N SER A 28 -4.76 29.49 -4.90
CA SER A 28 -6.07 29.04 -5.38
C SER A 28 -6.31 27.53 -5.19
N SER A 29 -5.39 26.81 -4.57
CA SER A 29 -5.47 25.37 -4.42
C SER A 29 -4.95 24.89 -3.08
N TYR A 30 -5.35 23.70 -2.68
CA TYR A 30 -4.65 22.89 -1.70
C TYR A 30 -3.77 21.87 -2.39
N ARG A 31 -2.68 21.51 -1.77
CA ARG A 31 -1.84 20.35 -2.17
C ARG A 31 -1.62 19.44 -0.98
N ILE A 32 -1.40 18.18 -1.24
CA ILE A 32 -1.01 17.25 -0.19
C ILE A 32 0.36 17.67 0.36
N ASN A 33 0.44 17.73 1.68
CA ASN A 33 1.66 18.11 2.39
C ASN A 33 2.67 16.95 2.37
N PRO A 34 3.87 17.11 1.78
CA PRO A 34 4.89 16.07 1.79
C PRO A 34 5.33 15.64 3.20
N GLN A 35 4.97 16.40 4.23
CA GLN A 35 5.33 16.13 5.63
C GLN A 35 4.15 15.60 6.47
N ALA A 36 2.96 15.41 5.89
CA ALA A 36 1.73 15.05 6.62
C ALA A 36 1.87 13.84 7.54
N ALA A 37 2.62 12.81 7.11
CA ALA A 37 2.83 11.60 7.90
C ALA A 37 4.00 11.69 8.89
N ARG A 38 4.75 12.79 8.89
CA ARG A 38 6.02 12.89 9.63
C ARG A 38 5.85 12.70 11.14
N ARG A 39 4.73 13.13 11.71
CA ARG A 39 4.45 12.99 13.15
C ARG A 39 4.24 11.55 13.59
N PHE A 40 3.86 10.65 12.67
CA PHE A 40 3.55 9.25 12.98
C PHE A 40 4.76 8.33 12.87
N PHE A 41 5.85 8.79 12.24
CA PHE A 41 7.05 8.00 12.01
C PHE A 41 8.28 8.62 12.68
N PRO A 42 9.25 7.80 13.12
CA PRO A 42 10.54 8.31 13.58
C PRO A 42 11.25 9.10 12.48
N ARG A 43 12.01 10.13 12.88
CA ARG A 43 12.67 11.08 11.95
C ARG A 43 13.60 10.45 10.92
N GLN A 44 14.17 9.29 11.21
CA GLN A 44 15.03 8.55 10.29
C GLN A 44 14.30 8.01 9.05
N TYR A 45 12.97 7.86 9.09
CA TYR A 45 12.14 7.35 7.99
C TYR A 45 11.49 8.46 7.15
N VAL A 46 12.11 9.63 7.06
CA VAL A 46 11.58 10.88 6.47
C VAL A 46 11.25 10.80 4.96
N ARG A 47 11.56 9.71 4.26
CA ARG A 47 11.33 9.55 2.81
C ARG A 47 9.93 9.04 2.43
N LEU A 48 9.00 8.97 3.38
CA LEU A 48 7.62 8.59 3.13
C LEU A 48 6.83 9.80 2.60
N ALA A 49 7.10 10.18 1.37
CA ALA A 49 6.36 11.25 0.73
C ALA A 49 4.96 10.76 0.34
N PRO A 50 3.88 11.46 0.71
CA PRO A 50 2.56 11.26 0.14
C PRO A 50 2.53 11.62 -1.35
N GLY A 51 1.42 11.34 -2.01
CA GLY A 51 1.13 11.84 -3.36
C GLY A 51 1.27 13.37 -3.45
N GLN A 52 1.34 13.87 -4.68
CA GLN A 52 1.51 15.32 -4.93
C GLN A 52 0.25 15.97 -5.50
N ASP A 53 -0.89 15.34 -5.27
CA ASP A 53 -2.15 15.80 -5.82
C ASP A 53 -2.55 17.17 -5.29
N ARG A 54 -3.34 17.86 -6.09
CA ARG A 54 -3.86 19.19 -5.81
C ARG A 54 -5.34 19.22 -6.13
N PHE A 55 -6.08 20.07 -5.41
CA PHE A 55 -7.49 20.34 -5.69
C PHE A 55 -7.79 21.81 -5.45
N ALA A 56 -8.88 22.30 -6.05
CA ALA A 56 -9.28 23.71 -5.93
C ALA A 56 -9.64 24.07 -4.48
N ARG A 57 -9.21 25.26 -4.04
CA ARG A 57 -9.56 25.77 -2.72
C ARG A 57 -11.04 26.06 -2.62
N ASP A 58 -11.57 26.75 -3.61
CA ASP A 58 -13.00 27.03 -3.76
C ASP A 58 -13.57 25.97 -4.69
N LYS A 59 -14.44 25.11 -4.18
CA LYS A 59 -15.03 24.01 -4.95
C LYS A 59 -16.03 24.57 -5.97
N ASP A 60 -15.85 24.25 -7.26
CA ASP A 60 -16.83 24.61 -8.30
C ASP A 60 -18.17 23.88 -8.03
N ALA A 61 -19.28 24.52 -8.34
CA ALA A 61 -20.62 23.95 -8.15
C ALA A 61 -20.85 22.67 -8.98
N ARG A 62 -20.08 22.46 -10.06
CA ARG A 62 -20.11 21.25 -10.89
C ARG A 62 -19.11 20.21 -10.42
N ALA A 63 -18.23 20.54 -9.49
CA ALA A 63 -17.19 19.61 -9.03
C ALA A 63 -17.82 18.42 -8.33
N PHE A 64 -17.25 17.24 -8.62
CA PHE A 64 -17.43 16.02 -7.82
C PHE A 64 -16.09 15.64 -7.26
N ARG A 65 -15.94 15.84 -5.95
CA ARG A 65 -14.66 15.72 -5.24
C ARG A 65 -14.60 14.43 -4.43
N VAL A 66 -13.66 13.56 -4.80
CA VAL A 66 -13.40 12.28 -4.15
C VAL A 66 -12.05 12.35 -3.44
N PHE A 67 -12.01 12.06 -2.16
CA PHE A 67 -10.76 11.84 -1.43
C PHE A 67 -10.52 10.34 -1.27
N ALA A 68 -9.42 9.84 -1.82
CA ALA A 68 -9.00 8.45 -1.65
C ALA A 68 -7.96 8.35 -0.54
N LEU A 69 -8.28 7.60 0.52
CA LEU A 69 -7.45 7.43 1.72
C LEU A 69 -6.92 6.00 1.83
N GLY A 70 -5.64 5.85 2.10
CA GLY A 70 -4.98 4.57 2.26
C GLY A 70 -3.46 4.67 2.19
N ALA A 71 -2.80 3.54 1.92
CA ALA A 71 -1.36 3.45 2.00
C ALA A 71 -0.66 3.41 0.62
N SER A 72 0.45 2.67 0.51
CA SER A 72 1.28 2.57 -0.70
C SER A 72 0.56 2.06 -1.94
N THR A 73 -0.49 1.26 -1.76
CA THR A 73 -1.35 0.80 -2.87
C THR A 73 -2.01 2.00 -3.59
N LEU A 74 -2.46 3.02 -2.86
CA LEU A 74 -2.99 4.23 -3.47
C LEU A 74 -1.92 5.01 -4.24
N LEU A 75 -0.67 4.97 -3.77
CA LEU A 75 0.45 5.62 -4.46
C LEU A 75 0.87 4.92 -5.74
N GLY A 76 0.41 3.67 -5.96
CA GLY A 76 0.73 2.91 -7.17
C GLY A 76 2.03 2.11 -7.12
N PHE A 77 2.74 2.07 -5.96
CA PHE A 77 4.00 1.32 -5.85
C PHE A 77 3.87 -0.13 -6.37
N PRO A 78 4.85 -0.70 -7.07
CA PRO A 78 6.13 -0.09 -7.52
C PRO A 78 5.99 0.71 -8.82
N ASN A 79 4.80 0.78 -9.39
CA ASN A 79 4.51 1.50 -10.62
C ASN A 79 4.49 3.03 -10.38
N PRO A 80 4.60 3.85 -11.44
CA PRO A 80 4.47 5.29 -11.30
C PRO A 80 3.13 5.69 -10.69
N ALA A 81 3.13 6.70 -9.81
CA ALA A 81 1.93 7.14 -9.10
C ALA A 81 0.73 7.46 -10.01
N TYR A 82 0.98 7.98 -11.22
CA TYR A 82 -0.06 8.29 -12.19
C TYR A 82 -0.75 7.06 -12.81
N THR A 83 -0.25 5.83 -12.54
CA THR A 83 -0.90 4.56 -12.92
C THR A 83 -1.59 3.89 -11.74
N SER A 84 -1.76 4.59 -10.62
CA SER A 84 -2.51 4.08 -9.48
C SER A 84 -4.03 4.11 -9.74
N PHE A 85 -4.79 3.32 -9.02
CA PHE A 85 -6.23 3.21 -9.22
C PHE A 85 -6.99 4.55 -9.03
N PRO A 86 -6.60 5.49 -8.14
CA PRO A 86 -7.24 6.81 -8.10
C PRO A 86 -7.09 7.59 -9.41
N ASN A 87 -5.96 7.44 -10.10
CA ASN A 87 -5.76 8.11 -11.40
C ASN A 87 -6.58 7.46 -12.52
N PHE A 88 -6.71 6.13 -12.55
CA PHE A 88 -7.65 5.46 -13.43
C PHE A 88 -9.10 5.90 -13.14
N LEU A 89 -9.47 5.96 -11.85
CA LEU A 89 -10.79 6.41 -11.42
C LEU A 89 -11.09 7.85 -11.86
N GLN A 90 -10.11 8.75 -11.75
CA GLN A 90 -10.21 10.13 -12.24
C GLN A 90 -10.57 10.17 -13.72
N GLN A 91 -9.90 9.37 -14.56
CA GLN A 91 -10.18 9.32 -15.99
C GLN A 91 -11.56 8.71 -16.28
N MET A 92 -11.89 7.59 -15.61
CA MET A 92 -13.17 6.90 -15.78
C MET A 92 -14.36 7.80 -15.38
N LEU A 93 -14.26 8.49 -14.26
CA LEU A 93 -15.31 9.44 -13.82
C LEU A 93 -15.46 10.59 -14.78
N ALA A 94 -14.36 11.15 -15.30
CA ALA A 94 -14.40 12.24 -16.27
C ALA A 94 -15.06 11.81 -17.60
N ASP A 95 -14.79 10.59 -18.05
CA ASP A 95 -15.44 10.04 -19.25
C ASP A 95 -16.94 9.77 -19.01
N ALA A 96 -17.26 9.18 -17.85
CA ALA A 96 -18.65 8.83 -17.52
C ALA A 96 -19.54 10.06 -17.26
N TYR A 97 -18.97 11.11 -16.67
CA TYR A 97 -19.73 12.31 -16.23
C TYR A 97 -19.13 13.61 -16.81
N PRO A 98 -19.17 13.82 -18.15
CA PRO A 98 -18.49 14.95 -18.80
C PRO A 98 -19.06 16.32 -18.44
N ALA A 99 -20.24 16.39 -17.82
CA ALA A 99 -20.83 17.63 -17.32
C ALA A 99 -20.29 18.03 -15.92
N ARG A 100 -19.56 17.14 -15.25
CA ARG A 100 -18.95 17.37 -13.94
C ARG A 100 -17.47 17.73 -14.09
N GLU A 101 -16.98 18.51 -13.15
CA GLU A 101 -15.54 18.68 -12.92
C GLU A 101 -15.09 17.63 -11.89
N ILE A 102 -14.35 16.66 -12.33
CA ILE A 102 -13.96 15.54 -11.49
C ILE A 102 -12.65 15.86 -10.78
N GLU A 103 -12.63 15.73 -9.46
CA GLU A 103 -11.43 15.84 -8.61
C GLU A 103 -11.26 14.57 -7.79
N VAL A 104 -10.38 13.66 -8.20
CA VAL A 104 -9.97 12.51 -7.36
C VAL A 104 -8.62 12.80 -6.72
N VAL A 105 -8.64 13.08 -5.43
CA VAL A 105 -7.46 13.46 -4.65
C VAL A 105 -6.89 12.22 -3.97
N ASN A 106 -5.70 11.81 -4.40
CA ASN A 106 -5.01 10.65 -3.84
C ASN A 106 -4.25 11.04 -2.56
N CYS A 107 -4.82 10.77 -1.40
CA CYS A 107 -4.24 11.00 -0.08
C CYS A 107 -3.43 9.79 0.44
N GLY A 108 -2.92 8.94 -0.44
CA GLY A 108 -2.10 7.80 -0.08
C GLY A 108 -0.78 8.20 0.56
N VAL A 109 -0.39 7.51 1.61
CA VAL A 109 0.91 7.65 2.27
C VAL A 109 1.46 6.27 2.60
N THR A 110 2.72 6.00 2.22
CA THR A 110 3.35 4.69 2.45
C THR A 110 3.27 4.24 3.91
N ALA A 111 2.93 2.97 4.12
CA ALA A 111 2.94 2.27 5.41
C ALA A 111 2.04 2.86 6.51
N ILE A 112 1.12 3.74 6.22
CA ILE A 112 0.09 4.14 7.19
C ILE A 112 -0.96 3.05 7.37
N ASN A 113 -1.64 3.09 8.50
CA ASN A 113 -2.70 2.17 8.88
C ASN A 113 -3.98 2.91 9.29
N SER A 114 -4.98 2.21 9.81
CA SER A 114 -6.29 2.77 10.17
C SER A 114 -6.21 3.90 11.20
N PHE A 115 -5.24 3.91 12.11
CA PHE A 115 -5.02 5.02 13.04
C PHE A 115 -4.74 6.33 12.31
N VAL A 116 -3.85 6.31 11.32
CA VAL A 116 -3.48 7.52 10.56
C VAL A 116 -4.59 7.91 9.59
N VAL A 117 -5.25 6.93 8.95
CA VAL A 117 -6.39 7.20 8.06
C VAL A 117 -7.50 7.93 8.83
N ARG A 118 -7.79 7.51 10.05
CA ARG A 118 -8.76 8.17 10.93
C ARG A 118 -8.42 9.65 11.18
N GLU A 119 -7.14 9.95 11.45
CA GLU A 119 -6.67 11.33 11.61
C GLU A 119 -6.84 12.16 10.32
N PHE A 120 -6.59 11.55 9.18
CA PHE A 120 -6.72 12.24 7.89
C PHE A 120 -8.19 12.52 7.52
N VAL A 121 -9.12 11.63 7.92
CA VAL A 121 -10.55 11.88 7.73
C VAL A 121 -11.01 13.14 8.45
N GLU A 122 -10.47 13.43 9.66
CA GLU A 122 -10.79 14.68 10.41
C GLU A 122 -10.45 15.96 9.60
N GLU A 123 -9.41 15.91 8.76
CA GLU A 123 -9.04 17.05 7.91
C GLU A 123 -9.82 17.05 6.58
N VAL A 124 -9.99 15.87 5.96
CA VAL A 124 -10.66 15.72 4.67
C VAL A 124 -12.10 16.26 4.69
N VAL A 125 -12.83 16.03 5.78
CA VAL A 125 -14.24 16.48 5.89
C VAL A 125 -14.41 18.00 5.87
N GLU A 126 -13.35 18.77 6.12
CA GLU A 126 -13.36 20.23 6.04
C GLU A 126 -13.19 20.77 4.60
N HIS A 127 -12.96 19.87 3.63
CA HIS A 127 -12.69 20.23 2.22
C HIS A 127 -13.81 19.81 1.25
N GLU A 128 -15.05 19.77 1.76
CA GLU A 128 -16.27 19.54 0.96
C GLU A 128 -16.23 18.28 0.07
N PRO A 129 -15.91 17.08 0.62
CA PRO A 129 -15.94 15.83 -0.15
C PRO A 129 -17.37 15.47 -0.57
N ASP A 130 -17.54 14.99 -1.81
CA ASP A 130 -18.76 14.31 -2.26
C ASP A 130 -18.69 12.81 -1.99
N LEU A 131 -17.47 12.27 -1.89
CA LEU A 131 -17.21 10.88 -1.55
C LEU A 131 -15.85 10.74 -0.89
N VAL A 132 -15.78 9.93 0.16
CA VAL A 132 -14.51 9.45 0.73
C VAL A 132 -14.36 7.96 0.42
N LEU A 133 -13.26 7.60 -0.26
CA LEU A 133 -12.91 6.24 -0.61
C LEU A 133 -11.80 5.74 0.32
N ILE A 134 -11.97 4.58 0.94
CA ILE A 134 -11.01 4.02 1.89
C ILE A 134 -10.53 2.64 1.42
N TYR A 135 -9.22 2.54 1.19
CA TYR A 135 -8.50 1.30 0.93
C TYR A 135 -7.35 1.18 1.93
N ALA A 136 -7.63 0.69 3.14
CA ALA A 136 -6.69 0.64 4.25
C ALA A 136 -6.88 -0.61 5.12
N GLY A 137 -5.76 -1.21 5.61
CA GLY A 137 -5.77 -2.38 6.47
C GLY A 137 -4.58 -3.33 6.28
N HIS A 138 -3.74 -3.14 5.25
CA HIS A 138 -2.55 -3.97 5.08
C HIS A 138 -1.48 -3.73 6.14
N ASN A 139 -1.37 -2.51 6.64
CA ASN A 139 -0.29 -2.09 7.53
C ASN A 139 -0.67 -2.07 9.02
N GLU A 140 -1.72 -2.76 9.43
CA GLU A 140 -2.21 -2.69 10.81
C GLU A 140 -1.18 -3.20 11.83
N PHE A 141 -0.38 -4.20 11.45
CA PHE A 141 0.67 -4.74 12.30
C PHE A 141 1.98 -3.94 12.22
N VAL A 142 2.34 -3.43 11.05
CA VAL A 142 3.66 -2.84 10.77
C VAL A 142 3.65 -1.31 10.69
N GLY A 143 2.51 -0.70 10.50
CA GLY A 143 2.33 0.76 10.47
C GLY A 143 2.46 1.42 11.84
N PRO A 144 2.27 2.74 11.93
CA PRO A 144 2.33 3.47 13.18
C PRO A 144 1.43 2.86 14.27
N TYR A 145 1.98 2.68 15.48
CA TYR A 145 1.30 2.05 16.64
C TYR A 145 0.96 0.56 16.46
N GLY A 146 1.30 -0.06 15.33
CA GLY A 146 1.10 -1.47 15.05
C GLY A 146 1.85 -2.38 16.04
N ALA A 147 1.42 -3.64 16.16
CA ALA A 147 1.98 -4.56 17.16
C ALA A 147 3.40 -5.05 16.82
N ALA A 148 3.75 -5.11 15.53
CA ALA A 148 5.05 -5.56 15.05
C ALA A 148 6.02 -4.40 14.74
N THR A 149 5.56 -3.13 14.83
CA THR A 149 6.39 -1.97 14.49
C THR A 149 7.54 -1.75 15.48
N PRO A 150 8.71 -1.30 15.01
CA PRO A 150 9.80 -0.83 15.87
C PRO A 150 9.51 0.53 16.52
N PHE A 151 8.45 1.22 16.08
CA PHE A 151 8.16 2.56 16.54
C PHE A 151 7.71 2.56 18.00
N VAL A 152 8.26 3.50 18.76
CA VAL A 152 7.95 3.63 20.18
C VAL A 152 6.47 3.92 20.38
N ARG A 153 5.80 3.02 21.09
CA ARG A 153 4.45 3.20 21.58
C ARG A 153 4.45 3.15 23.10
N LEU A 154 3.71 4.03 23.74
CA LEU A 154 3.58 4.07 25.19
C LEU A 154 2.85 2.83 25.72
N SER A 155 1.91 2.30 24.94
CA SER A 155 1.10 1.13 25.29
C SER A 155 0.47 0.51 24.05
N GLY A 156 0.09 -0.78 24.12
CA GLY A 156 -0.81 -1.41 23.14
C GLY A 156 -2.30 -1.11 23.38
N ASN A 157 -2.66 -0.30 24.38
CA ASN A 157 -4.03 0.09 24.66
C ASN A 157 -4.47 1.22 23.73
N TRP A 158 -5.66 1.10 23.15
CA TRP A 158 -6.20 2.07 22.19
C TRP A 158 -6.29 3.51 22.76
N TYR A 159 -6.74 3.70 23.98
CA TYR A 159 -6.86 5.02 24.60
C TYR A 159 -5.50 5.70 24.80
N PHE A 160 -4.48 4.94 25.16
CA PHE A 160 -3.12 5.47 25.27
C PHE A 160 -2.53 5.83 23.91
N ILE A 161 -2.85 5.06 22.86
CA ILE A 161 -2.46 5.42 21.49
C ILE A 161 -3.11 6.74 21.09
N GLN A 162 -4.43 6.92 21.33
CA GLN A 162 -5.11 8.18 21.06
C GLN A 162 -4.50 9.36 21.85
N LEU A 163 -4.18 9.16 23.12
CA LEU A 163 -3.49 10.18 23.92
C LEU A 163 -2.11 10.52 23.31
N GLN A 164 -1.35 9.52 22.88
CA GLN A 164 -0.06 9.74 22.22
C GLN A 164 -0.23 10.53 20.92
N MET A 165 -1.19 10.18 20.08
CA MET A 165 -1.51 10.88 18.84
C MET A 165 -1.92 12.34 19.10
N PHE A 166 -2.75 12.57 20.10
CA PHE A 166 -3.12 13.93 20.54
C PHE A 166 -1.89 14.74 20.97
N LEU A 167 -1.02 14.16 21.80
CA LEU A 167 0.22 14.83 22.24
C LEU A 167 1.15 15.16 21.06
N GLN A 168 1.24 14.27 20.08
CA GLN A 168 2.06 14.48 18.89
C GLN A 168 1.60 15.64 18.01
N ARG A 169 0.35 16.07 18.11
CA ARG A 169 -0.17 17.30 17.45
C ARG A 169 0.37 18.57 18.10
N THR A 170 0.93 18.51 19.33
CA THR A 170 1.38 19.68 20.05
C THR A 170 2.80 20.11 19.69
N LYS A 171 3.04 21.40 19.58
CA LYS A 171 4.38 21.98 19.36
C LYS A 171 5.31 21.74 20.54
N THR A 172 4.76 21.66 21.74
CA THR A 172 5.49 21.28 22.97
C THR A 172 6.07 19.89 22.86
N TYR A 173 5.29 18.89 22.40
CA TYR A 173 5.78 17.54 22.18
C TYR A 173 6.90 17.49 21.14
N TYR A 174 6.71 18.22 20.02
CA TYR A 174 7.73 18.35 18.98
C TYR A 174 9.04 18.95 19.54
N LEU A 175 8.96 20.01 20.32
CA LEU A 175 10.12 20.69 20.91
C LEU A 175 10.89 19.76 21.87
N LEU A 176 10.17 19.10 22.79
CA LEU A 176 10.75 18.15 23.73
C LEU A 176 11.39 16.96 23.01
N GLY A 177 10.71 16.38 22.02
CA GLY A 177 11.23 15.30 21.19
C GLY A 177 12.49 15.71 20.41
N SER A 178 12.53 16.96 19.93
CA SER A 178 13.69 17.53 19.24
C SER A 178 14.88 17.69 20.17
N LEU A 179 14.65 18.17 21.36
CA LEU A 179 15.70 18.34 22.39
C LEU A 179 16.26 16.99 22.81
N LEU A 180 15.38 16.00 23.07
CA LEU A 180 15.81 14.63 23.42
C LEU A 180 16.62 13.99 22.30
N HIS A 181 16.19 14.16 21.04
CA HIS A 181 16.91 13.66 19.88
C HIS A 181 18.31 14.30 19.75
N TYR A 182 18.41 15.63 19.93
CA TYR A 182 19.67 16.35 19.89
C TYR A 182 20.64 15.85 20.99
N VAL A 183 20.16 15.67 22.21
CA VAL A 183 20.96 15.14 23.32
C VAL A 183 21.39 13.68 23.02
N ALA A 184 20.47 12.85 22.53
CA ALA A 184 20.79 11.46 22.18
C ALA A 184 21.82 11.36 21.03
N ALA A 185 21.70 12.22 20.02
CA ALA A 185 22.65 12.28 18.90
C ALA A 185 24.04 12.76 19.33
N ALA A 186 24.12 13.67 20.32
CA ALA A 186 25.39 14.10 20.91
C ALA A 186 26.08 12.99 21.71
N LEU A 187 25.34 12.01 22.21
CA LEU A 187 25.83 10.90 23.04
C LEU A 187 26.10 9.61 22.27
N ARG A 188 25.61 9.48 21.02
CA ARG A 188 25.77 8.28 20.18
C ARG A 188 26.15 8.67 18.76
N PRO A 189 27.13 7.97 18.10
CA PRO A 189 27.39 8.14 16.68
C PRO A 189 26.11 7.86 15.88
N ALA A 190 25.86 8.65 14.83
CA ALA A 190 24.74 8.45 13.93
C ALA A 190 24.80 7.06 13.30
N ALA A 191 23.76 6.26 13.51
CA ALA A 191 23.57 5.06 12.72
C ALA A 191 23.24 5.47 11.26
N PRO A 192 23.73 4.72 10.24
CA PRO A 192 23.36 4.98 8.86
C PRO A 192 21.83 4.98 8.72
N ALA A 193 21.33 5.84 7.84
CA ALA A 193 19.89 5.88 7.54
C ALA A 193 19.47 4.51 6.96
N GLU A 194 18.73 3.76 7.73
CA GLU A 194 18.19 2.47 7.29
C GLU A 194 17.12 2.70 6.21
N SER A 195 17.17 1.87 5.16
CA SER A 195 16.16 1.93 4.11
C SER A 195 14.80 1.47 4.67
N PHE A 196 13.76 2.20 4.34
CA PHE A 196 12.38 1.84 4.66
C PHE A 196 12.01 0.56 3.89
N GLY A 197 11.52 -0.44 4.55
CA GLY A 197 11.05 -1.70 3.95
C GLY A 197 11.10 -2.86 4.93
N VAL A 198 12.15 -3.65 4.84
CA VAL A 198 12.30 -4.92 5.58
C VAL A 198 12.52 -4.73 7.08
N HIS A 199 13.10 -3.60 7.50
CA HIS A 199 13.39 -3.29 8.91
C HIS A 199 12.18 -2.84 9.73
N LEU A 200 10.99 -2.75 9.11
CA LEU A 200 9.74 -2.37 9.79
C LEU A 200 9.21 -3.47 10.70
N VAL A 201 9.64 -4.71 10.52
CA VAL A 201 9.15 -5.83 11.33
C VAL A 201 10.23 -6.24 12.32
N GLN A 202 10.04 -5.88 13.57
CA GLN A 202 10.95 -6.28 14.67
C GLN A 202 10.41 -7.44 15.50
N ARG A 203 9.15 -7.82 15.31
CA ARG A 203 8.50 -8.86 16.08
C ARG A 203 7.57 -9.68 15.22
N GLU A 204 7.70 -10.99 15.31
CA GLU A 204 6.71 -11.93 14.79
C GLU A 204 5.45 -11.89 15.65
N ILE A 205 4.31 -11.88 15.02
CA ILE A 205 2.98 -11.90 15.66
C ILE A 205 2.20 -13.06 15.06
N TYR A 206 1.82 -14.00 15.88
CA TYR A 206 1.05 -15.15 15.41
C TYR A 206 -0.45 -15.01 15.71
N LEU A 207 -1.27 -15.76 15.00
CA LEU A 207 -2.74 -15.66 15.02
C LEU A 207 -3.33 -15.77 16.43
N GLU A 208 -2.75 -16.59 17.30
CA GLU A 208 -3.20 -16.80 18.68
C GLU A 208 -2.70 -15.74 19.68
N ASP A 209 -1.79 -14.87 19.26
CA ASP A 209 -1.22 -13.85 20.13
C ASP A 209 -2.28 -12.81 20.52
N GLU A 210 -2.27 -12.40 21.78
CA GLU A 210 -3.08 -11.27 22.26
C GLU A 210 -2.80 -9.97 21.45
N ALA A 211 -1.58 -9.83 20.94
CA ALA A 211 -1.20 -8.72 20.09
C ALA A 211 -1.92 -8.74 18.73
N HIS A 212 -2.17 -9.94 18.18
CA HIS A 212 -2.94 -10.11 16.96
C HIS A 212 -4.41 -9.70 17.19
N GLN A 213 -5.05 -10.25 18.21
CA GLN A 213 -6.44 -9.95 18.57
C GLN A 213 -6.65 -8.45 18.86
N ARG A 214 -5.69 -7.81 19.55
CA ARG A 214 -5.74 -6.36 19.76
C ARG A 214 -5.64 -5.57 18.47
N THR A 215 -4.80 -5.99 17.54
CA THR A 215 -4.66 -5.31 16.25
C THR A 215 -5.95 -5.38 15.44
N GLU A 216 -6.62 -6.53 15.44
CA GLU A 216 -7.95 -6.69 14.84
C GLU A 216 -8.98 -5.75 15.49
N ALA A 217 -9.04 -5.73 16.83
CA ALA A 217 -9.95 -4.87 17.57
C ALA A 217 -9.68 -3.36 17.33
N HIS A 218 -8.40 -2.97 17.18
CA HIS A 218 -8.04 -1.59 16.84
C HIS A 218 -8.52 -1.23 15.43
N HIS A 219 -8.27 -2.09 14.44
CA HIS A 219 -8.74 -1.88 13.08
C HIS A 219 -10.27 -1.73 13.04
N GLN A 220 -10.99 -2.68 13.64
CA GLN A 220 -12.46 -2.63 13.70
C GLN A 220 -12.95 -1.32 14.31
N ARG A 221 -12.38 -0.90 15.43
CA ARG A 221 -12.76 0.33 16.11
C ARG A 221 -12.44 1.57 15.28
N ASN A 222 -11.23 1.68 14.73
CA ASN A 222 -10.82 2.81 13.92
C ASN A 222 -11.70 2.95 12.67
N MET A 223 -12.01 1.84 11.98
CA MET A 223 -12.87 1.85 10.80
C MET A 223 -14.31 2.22 11.16
N ALA A 224 -14.83 1.76 12.30
CA ALA A 224 -16.16 2.15 12.78
C ALA A 224 -16.21 3.65 13.11
N GLU A 225 -15.19 4.20 13.77
CA GLU A 225 -15.11 5.64 14.06
C GLU A 225 -15.01 6.49 12.79
N ILE A 226 -14.28 6.01 11.76
CA ILE A 226 -14.21 6.66 10.45
C ILE A 226 -15.59 6.74 9.80
N VAL A 227 -16.30 5.62 9.75
CA VAL A 227 -17.66 5.57 9.16
C VAL A 227 -18.61 6.50 9.91
N GLU A 228 -18.54 6.51 11.24
CA GLU A 228 -19.40 7.37 12.07
C GLU A 228 -19.09 8.86 11.87
N MET A 229 -17.81 9.28 11.83
CA MET A 229 -17.41 10.66 11.55
C MET A 229 -17.95 11.14 10.20
N LEU A 230 -17.84 10.30 9.16
CA LEU A 230 -18.35 10.64 7.83
C LEU A 230 -19.88 10.70 7.80
N ARG A 231 -20.55 9.78 8.49
CA ARG A 231 -22.02 9.78 8.64
C ARG A 231 -22.52 11.04 9.33
N GLU A 232 -21.89 11.47 10.43
CA GLU A 232 -22.22 12.71 11.16
C GLU A 232 -22.08 13.96 10.27
N ARG A 233 -21.11 13.98 9.37
CA ARG A 233 -20.88 15.04 8.39
C ARG A 233 -21.69 14.87 7.11
N LYS A 234 -22.51 13.82 7.00
CA LYS A 234 -23.31 13.47 5.82
C LYS A 234 -22.45 13.32 4.55
N VAL A 235 -21.25 12.80 4.69
CA VAL A 235 -20.34 12.51 3.59
C VAL A 235 -20.47 11.04 3.23
N PRO A 236 -20.81 10.69 2.00
CA PRO A 236 -20.79 9.32 1.51
C PRO A 236 -19.41 8.69 1.66
N VAL A 237 -19.37 7.42 2.08
CA VAL A 237 -18.13 6.65 2.22
C VAL A 237 -18.20 5.35 1.41
N ALA A 238 -17.12 5.06 0.68
CA ALA A 238 -16.91 3.79 0.01
C ALA A 238 -15.78 3.02 0.70
N LEU A 239 -16.07 1.81 1.16
CA LEU A 239 -15.13 0.92 1.83
C LEU A 239 -14.70 -0.19 0.88
N CYS A 240 -13.42 -0.25 0.58
CA CYS A 240 -12.85 -1.28 -0.29
C CYS A 240 -12.36 -2.46 0.52
N THR A 241 -12.72 -3.70 0.12
CA THR A 241 -12.02 -4.89 0.63
C THR A 241 -10.59 -4.93 0.09
N LEU A 242 -9.73 -5.58 0.85
CA LEU A 242 -8.28 -5.62 0.60
C LEU A 242 -7.91 -6.90 -0.13
N VAL A 243 -7.05 -6.79 -1.12
CA VAL A 243 -6.55 -7.95 -1.86
C VAL A 243 -5.06 -8.10 -1.70
N SER A 244 -4.59 -9.35 -1.69
CA SER A 244 -3.17 -9.69 -1.61
C SER A 244 -2.85 -10.90 -2.48
N ASN A 245 -1.57 -11.07 -2.81
CA ASN A 245 -1.07 -12.24 -3.50
C ASN A 245 -1.21 -13.47 -2.59
N LEU A 246 -2.04 -14.41 -2.97
CA LEU A 246 -2.26 -15.65 -2.23
C LEU A 246 -1.39 -16.79 -2.78
N ALA A 247 -1.44 -17.01 -4.10
CA ALA A 247 -0.81 -18.15 -4.73
C ALA A 247 0.67 -17.92 -5.12
N GLY A 248 1.09 -16.66 -5.26
CA GLY A 248 2.45 -16.30 -5.70
C GLY A 248 3.40 -15.84 -4.59
N PHE A 249 2.91 -15.65 -3.36
CA PHE A 249 3.74 -15.11 -2.26
C PHE A 249 3.79 -16.05 -1.06
N TYR A 250 4.96 -16.69 -0.89
CA TYR A 250 5.24 -17.61 0.22
C TYR A 250 5.25 -16.92 1.57
N PRO A 251 4.77 -17.56 2.66
CA PRO A 251 4.84 -16.99 4.01
C PRO A 251 6.27 -16.66 4.44
N LEU A 252 6.43 -15.52 5.10
CA LEU A 252 7.75 -15.06 5.55
C LEU A 252 8.21 -15.77 6.81
N ARG A 253 7.27 -16.13 7.69
CA ARG A 253 7.55 -16.82 8.96
C ARG A 253 6.44 -17.79 9.31
N SER A 254 6.83 -18.97 9.73
CA SER A 254 5.93 -19.99 10.25
C SER A 254 6.18 -20.22 11.74
N GLN A 255 5.11 -20.49 12.48
CA GLN A 255 5.23 -20.86 13.89
C GLN A 255 5.76 -22.29 14.00
N GLY A 256 6.73 -22.51 14.90
CA GLY A 256 7.28 -23.83 15.17
C GLY A 256 8.76 -23.98 14.84
N SER A 257 9.34 -25.07 15.30
CA SER A 257 10.74 -25.42 15.14
C SER A 257 10.96 -26.30 13.88
N VAL A 258 12.19 -26.76 13.71
CA VAL A 258 12.57 -27.65 12.62
C VAL A 258 11.58 -28.82 12.47
N LEU A 259 10.99 -28.91 11.28
CA LEU A 259 10.01 -29.93 10.93
C LEU A 259 10.70 -31.20 10.38
N PRO A 260 10.10 -32.40 10.53
CA PRO A 260 10.54 -33.58 9.81
C PRO A 260 10.32 -33.39 8.29
N PRO A 261 11.11 -34.08 7.43
CA PRO A 261 11.01 -33.92 5.97
C PRO A 261 9.65 -34.28 5.37
N ASP A 262 8.86 -35.07 6.06
CA ASP A 262 7.52 -35.56 5.67
C ASP A 262 6.38 -34.86 6.40
N ALA A 263 6.68 -33.72 7.05
CA ALA A 263 5.66 -32.93 7.76
C ALA A 263 4.55 -32.45 6.80
N VAL A 264 3.30 -32.57 7.27
CA VAL A 264 2.12 -32.11 6.55
C VAL A 264 1.32 -31.12 7.39
N SER A 265 0.54 -30.26 6.75
CA SER A 265 -0.23 -29.19 7.44
C SER A 265 -1.25 -29.74 8.45
N ALA A 266 -1.76 -30.96 8.24
CA ALA A 266 -2.68 -31.60 9.18
C ALA A 266 -2.05 -31.88 10.55
N ASP A 267 -0.75 -32.20 10.60
CA ASP A 267 -0.02 -32.47 11.84
C ASP A 267 0.52 -31.20 12.50
N TYR A 268 0.65 -30.12 11.71
CA TYR A 268 1.19 -28.82 12.14
C TYR A 268 0.24 -27.68 11.73
N PRO A 269 -0.96 -27.59 12.34
CA PRO A 269 -2.02 -26.68 11.88
C PRO A 269 -1.70 -25.19 12.00
N GLN A 270 -0.66 -24.82 12.74
CA GLN A 270 -0.21 -23.43 12.91
C GLN A 270 1.00 -23.07 12.00
N HIS A 271 1.44 -23.99 11.14
CA HIS A 271 2.62 -23.76 10.33
C HIS A 271 2.29 -23.23 8.94
N ALA A 272 2.44 -21.92 8.74
CA ALA A 272 2.03 -21.21 7.53
C ALA A 272 2.58 -21.81 6.22
N ALA A 273 3.88 -22.16 6.18
CA ALA A 273 4.52 -22.69 5.00
C ALA A 273 3.91 -24.04 4.56
N LEU A 274 3.61 -24.95 5.48
CA LEU A 274 2.97 -26.23 5.16
C LEU A 274 1.56 -26.05 4.56
N HIS A 275 0.81 -25.05 5.01
CA HIS A 275 -0.47 -24.72 4.39
C HIS A 275 -0.29 -24.14 3.00
N PHE A 276 0.76 -23.35 2.76
CA PHE A 276 1.06 -22.85 1.42
C PHE A 276 1.43 -23.98 0.48
N ASP A 277 2.29 -24.91 0.91
CA ASP A 277 2.70 -26.10 0.13
C ASP A 277 1.49 -27.00 -0.17
N ALA A 278 0.59 -27.20 0.80
CA ALA A 278 -0.69 -27.89 0.57
C ALA A 278 -1.55 -27.16 -0.49
N GLY A 279 -1.58 -25.82 -0.44
CA GLY A 279 -2.24 -25.00 -1.46
C GLY A 279 -1.69 -25.22 -2.86
N LEU A 280 -0.36 -25.29 -3.02
CA LEU A 280 0.28 -25.61 -4.29
C LEU A 280 -0.08 -27.03 -4.77
N ALA A 281 -0.11 -28.01 -3.86
CA ALA A 281 -0.49 -29.38 -4.20
C ALA A 281 -1.97 -29.48 -4.66
N HIS A 282 -2.89 -28.81 -3.98
CA HIS A 282 -4.30 -28.73 -4.39
C HIS A 282 -4.47 -28.01 -5.73
N GLN A 283 -3.73 -26.90 -5.95
CA GLN A 283 -3.74 -26.18 -7.23
C GLN A 283 -3.25 -27.08 -8.38
N ALA A 284 -2.16 -27.83 -8.17
CA ALA A 284 -1.65 -28.78 -9.16
C ALA A 284 -2.63 -29.92 -9.46
N ALA A 285 -3.42 -30.32 -8.47
CA ALA A 285 -4.49 -31.32 -8.62
C ALA A 285 -5.78 -30.76 -9.25
N GLY A 286 -5.85 -29.45 -9.50
CA GLY A 286 -7.04 -28.77 -10.04
C GLY A 286 -8.14 -28.51 -9.03
N ASP A 287 -7.91 -28.71 -7.73
CA ASP A 287 -8.85 -28.42 -6.64
C ASP A 287 -8.68 -26.98 -6.14
N SER A 288 -9.25 -26.03 -6.89
CA SER A 288 -9.11 -24.61 -6.62
C SER A 288 -9.74 -24.20 -5.28
N ALA A 289 -10.79 -24.87 -4.82
CA ALA A 289 -11.46 -24.53 -3.56
C ALA A 289 -10.56 -24.86 -2.35
N GLN A 290 -9.95 -26.06 -2.34
CA GLN A 290 -9.01 -26.43 -1.27
C GLN A 290 -7.71 -25.63 -1.37
N ALA A 291 -7.23 -25.32 -2.59
CA ALA A 291 -6.07 -24.47 -2.80
C ALA A 291 -6.30 -23.08 -2.21
N LEU A 292 -7.45 -22.45 -2.50
CA LEU A 292 -7.81 -21.13 -1.94
C LEU A 292 -7.86 -21.15 -0.41
N ALA A 293 -8.53 -22.16 0.16
CA ALA A 293 -8.62 -22.29 1.61
C ALA A 293 -7.23 -22.42 2.26
N ALA A 294 -6.36 -23.22 1.67
CA ALA A 294 -5.00 -23.45 2.15
C ALA A 294 -4.13 -22.17 2.03
N PHE A 295 -4.18 -21.44 0.91
CA PHE A 295 -3.44 -20.19 0.73
C PHE A 295 -3.92 -19.07 1.66
N VAL A 296 -5.25 -18.94 1.85
CA VAL A 296 -5.82 -17.97 2.80
C VAL A 296 -5.35 -18.28 4.21
N HIS A 297 -5.36 -19.56 4.60
CA HIS A 297 -4.91 -19.98 5.93
C HIS A 297 -3.40 -19.74 6.11
N ALA A 298 -2.58 -20.04 5.10
CA ALA A 298 -1.15 -19.76 5.08
C ALA A 298 -0.85 -18.26 5.26
N ARG A 299 -1.62 -17.38 4.60
CA ARG A 299 -1.50 -15.92 4.77
C ARG A 299 -1.85 -15.48 6.19
N ASP A 300 -2.93 -16.00 6.76
CA ASP A 300 -3.41 -15.59 8.08
C ASP A 300 -2.51 -16.12 9.22
N LEU A 301 -1.78 -17.21 8.97
CA LEU A 301 -0.78 -17.80 9.90
C LEU A 301 0.62 -17.19 9.77
N ASP A 302 0.88 -16.34 8.76
CA ASP A 302 2.22 -15.78 8.55
C ASP A 302 2.61 -14.87 9.74
N GLY A 303 3.69 -15.20 10.44
CA GLY A 303 4.17 -14.42 11.59
C GLY A 303 4.65 -13.01 11.25
N ILE A 304 4.84 -12.69 9.96
CA ILE A 304 5.16 -11.35 9.47
C ILE A 304 4.01 -10.85 8.59
N HIS A 305 3.06 -10.15 9.20
CA HIS A 305 1.86 -9.66 8.56
C HIS A 305 2.12 -8.41 7.70
N LEU A 306 2.63 -8.61 6.49
CA LEU A 306 2.67 -7.55 5.46
C LEU A 306 1.37 -7.46 4.66
N ARG A 307 0.50 -8.47 4.78
CA ARG A 307 -0.80 -8.58 4.08
C ARG A 307 -1.94 -8.48 5.08
N ALA A 308 -3.05 -7.93 4.65
CA ALA A 308 -4.26 -7.93 5.46
C ALA A 308 -4.77 -9.37 5.68
N CYS A 309 -5.07 -9.71 6.94
CA CYS A 309 -5.67 -10.97 7.32
C CYS A 309 -7.19 -10.98 7.09
N SER A 310 -7.78 -12.18 7.06
CA SER A 310 -9.23 -12.37 6.85
C SER A 310 -10.14 -11.52 7.76
N PRO A 311 -9.83 -11.29 9.05
CA PRO A 311 -10.65 -10.45 9.93
C PRO A 311 -10.85 -9.02 9.42
N PHE A 312 -9.86 -8.43 8.74
CA PHE A 312 -9.97 -7.05 8.25
C PHE A 312 -11.03 -6.92 7.15
N ASN A 313 -11.05 -7.83 6.17
CA ASN A 313 -12.09 -7.85 5.15
C ASN A 313 -13.48 -8.17 5.74
N ARG A 314 -13.57 -9.04 6.76
CA ARG A 314 -14.82 -9.24 7.50
C ARG A 314 -15.32 -7.95 8.14
N THR A 315 -14.44 -7.20 8.82
CA THR A 315 -14.77 -5.89 9.41
C THR A 315 -15.31 -4.93 8.36
N ILE A 316 -14.65 -4.81 7.21
CA ILE A 316 -15.07 -3.92 6.11
C ILE A 316 -16.47 -4.31 5.61
N ARG A 317 -16.72 -5.59 5.35
CA ARG A 317 -18.04 -6.06 4.89
C ARG A 317 -19.13 -5.87 5.93
N THR A 318 -18.83 -6.15 7.20
CA THR A 318 -19.78 -5.95 8.31
C THR A 318 -20.16 -4.48 8.46
N LEU A 319 -19.16 -3.58 8.47
CA LEU A 319 -19.43 -2.14 8.58
C LEU A 319 -20.24 -1.61 7.38
N ALA A 320 -19.93 -2.06 6.17
CA ALA A 320 -20.71 -1.68 4.99
C ALA A 320 -22.16 -2.21 5.05
N ALA A 321 -22.37 -3.41 5.58
CA ALA A 321 -23.72 -3.99 5.75
C ALA A 321 -24.54 -3.34 6.88
N GLU A 322 -23.87 -2.85 7.93
CA GLU A 322 -24.49 -2.24 9.11
C GLU A 322 -24.65 -0.71 9.00
N SER A 323 -24.10 -0.10 7.95
CA SER A 323 -24.13 1.35 7.70
C SER A 323 -24.62 1.64 6.28
N GLU A 324 -24.67 2.93 5.92
CA GLU A 324 -24.96 3.37 4.54
C GLU A 324 -23.71 3.39 3.64
N ALA A 325 -22.57 2.85 4.11
CA ALA A 325 -21.33 2.81 3.36
C ALA A 325 -21.46 1.93 2.09
N ILE A 326 -20.83 2.39 1.02
CA ILE A 326 -20.78 1.67 -0.25
C ILE A 326 -19.70 0.60 -0.14
N LEU A 327 -20.05 -0.69 -0.23
CA LEU A 327 -19.07 -1.75 -0.31
C LEU A 327 -18.47 -1.82 -1.72
N ILE A 328 -17.15 -1.74 -1.80
CA ILE A 328 -16.37 -2.02 -3.02
C ILE A 328 -15.66 -3.36 -2.80
N ASP A 329 -16.24 -4.46 -3.29
CA ASP A 329 -15.66 -5.79 -3.05
C ASP A 329 -14.54 -6.12 -4.04
N VAL A 330 -13.37 -5.50 -3.82
CA VAL A 330 -12.17 -5.69 -4.63
C VAL A 330 -11.65 -7.13 -4.52
N GLU A 331 -11.76 -7.76 -3.33
CA GLU A 331 -11.34 -9.15 -3.13
C GLU A 331 -12.12 -10.09 -4.06
N GLN A 332 -13.44 -9.93 -4.14
CA GLN A 332 -14.28 -10.71 -5.06
C GLN A 332 -13.98 -10.41 -6.53
N ALA A 333 -13.76 -9.14 -6.88
CA ALA A 333 -13.42 -8.75 -8.24
C ALA A 333 -12.09 -9.39 -8.69
N PHE A 334 -11.08 -9.39 -7.86
CA PHE A 334 -9.80 -10.02 -8.15
C PHE A 334 -9.93 -11.55 -8.26
N ALA A 335 -10.65 -12.19 -7.37
CA ALA A 335 -10.91 -13.63 -7.46
C ALA A 335 -11.62 -14.01 -8.77
N THR A 336 -12.52 -13.16 -9.27
CA THR A 336 -13.23 -13.39 -10.54
C THR A 336 -12.29 -13.32 -11.75
N HIS A 337 -11.25 -12.49 -11.70
CA HIS A 337 -10.30 -12.28 -12.81
C HIS A 337 -9.03 -13.11 -12.68
N ALA A 338 -8.77 -13.69 -11.50
CA ALA A 338 -7.62 -14.55 -11.28
C ALA A 338 -7.81 -15.95 -11.89
N PRO A 339 -6.76 -16.60 -12.40
CA PRO A 339 -6.83 -17.98 -12.84
C PRO A 339 -7.35 -18.90 -11.73
N ALA A 340 -8.43 -19.63 -12.03
CA ALA A 340 -9.10 -20.51 -11.09
C ALA A 340 -9.53 -19.87 -9.74
N GLY A 341 -9.66 -18.55 -9.70
CA GLY A 341 -10.00 -17.78 -8.50
C GLY A 341 -8.84 -17.57 -7.51
N LEU A 342 -7.63 -17.96 -7.88
CA LEU A 342 -6.43 -17.90 -7.05
C LEU A 342 -5.60 -16.68 -7.40
N VAL A 343 -5.74 -15.60 -6.63
CA VAL A 343 -5.02 -14.35 -6.86
C VAL A 343 -3.51 -14.56 -6.71
N GLY A 344 -2.79 -14.28 -7.79
CA GLY A 344 -1.35 -14.45 -7.91
C GLY A 344 -0.64 -13.24 -8.52
N ASP A 345 0.51 -13.51 -9.13
CA ASP A 345 1.43 -12.53 -9.69
C ASP A 345 0.87 -11.75 -10.89
N GLU A 346 -0.17 -12.26 -11.54
CA GLU A 346 -0.85 -11.62 -12.68
C GLU A 346 -1.62 -10.35 -12.28
N LEU A 347 -2.08 -10.30 -11.01
CA LEU A 347 -2.85 -9.19 -10.47
C LEU A 347 -2.11 -8.40 -9.37
N ILE A 348 -1.22 -9.06 -8.62
CA ILE A 348 -0.46 -8.48 -7.51
C ILE A 348 1.04 -8.69 -7.75
N THR A 349 1.83 -7.62 -7.72
CA THR A 349 3.25 -7.66 -8.10
C THR A 349 4.14 -8.44 -7.13
N GLU A 350 3.84 -8.36 -5.81
CA GLU A 350 4.58 -9.07 -4.75
C GLU A 350 3.60 -9.58 -3.69
N TYR A 351 3.55 -9.02 -2.49
CA TYR A 351 2.63 -9.49 -1.44
C TYR A 351 1.28 -8.76 -1.42
N LEU A 352 1.22 -7.45 -1.80
CA LEU A 352 -0.02 -6.67 -1.72
C LEU A 352 -0.22 -5.60 -2.81
N HIS A 353 0.84 -5.16 -3.51
CA HIS A 353 0.68 -4.06 -4.45
C HIS A 353 0.18 -4.57 -5.81
N PRO A 354 -0.90 -4.00 -6.35
CA PRO A 354 -1.45 -4.43 -7.62
C PRO A 354 -0.49 -4.18 -8.80
N THR A 355 -0.59 -5.02 -9.81
CA THR A 355 -0.08 -4.69 -11.14
C THR A 355 -0.83 -3.49 -11.70
N VAL A 356 -0.37 -2.88 -12.79
CA VAL A 356 -1.13 -1.78 -13.44
C VAL A 356 -2.51 -2.25 -13.89
N TRP A 357 -2.62 -3.51 -14.36
CA TRP A 357 -3.91 -4.14 -14.63
C TRP A 357 -4.75 -4.28 -13.36
N GLY A 358 -4.15 -4.69 -12.24
CA GLY A 358 -4.84 -4.74 -10.94
C GLY A 358 -5.34 -3.37 -10.49
N HIS A 359 -4.57 -2.30 -10.69
CA HIS A 359 -5.02 -0.93 -10.40
C HIS A 359 -6.22 -0.52 -11.27
N TYR A 360 -6.18 -0.82 -12.57
CA TYR A 360 -7.33 -0.61 -13.45
C TYR A 360 -8.56 -1.39 -12.97
N LEU A 361 -8.40 -2.65 -12.59
CA LEU A 361 -9.49 -3.49 -12.08
C LEU A 361 -10.11 -2.93 -10.79
N ILE A 362 -9.30 -2.40 -9.87
CA ILE A 362 -9.82 -1.70 -8.68
C ILE A 362 -10.69 -0.52 -9.11
N ALA A 363 -10.18 0.34 -10.01
CA ALA A 363 -10.92 1.51 -10.48
C ALA A 363 -12.24 1.11 -11.18
N GLN A 364 -12.22 0.07 -12.01
CA GLN A 364 -13.41 -0.47 -12.68
C GLN A 364 -14.43 -1.01 -11.67
N THR A 365 -13.98 -1.69 -10.62
CA THR A 365 -14.84 -2.19 -9.55
C THR A 365 -15.50 -1.04 -8.79
N ILE A 366 -14.74 0.02 -8.51
CA ILE A 366 -15.27 1.25 -7.92
C ILE A 366 -16.33 1.86 -8.84
N MET A 367 -16.03 2.08 -10.12
CA MET A 367 -16.99 2.64 -11.09
C MET A 367 -18.29 1.86 -11.15
N THR A 368 -18.22 0.52 -11.19
CA THR A 368 -19.41 -0.35 -11.19
C THR A 368 -20.29 -0.11 -9.96
N SER A 369 -19.66 0.04 -8.78
CA SER A 369 -20.39 0.29 -7.54
C SER A 369 -20.95 1.71 -7.47
N LEU A 370 -20.25 2.72 -8.04
CA LEU A 370 -20.72 4.10 -8.10
C LEU A 370 -21.91 4.24 -9.08
N PHE A 371 -21.89 3.58 -10.22
CA PHE A 371 -23.04 3.54 -11.17
C PHE A 371 -24.31 2.99 -10.49
N ALA A 372 -24.16 1.99 -9.61
CA ALA A 372 -25.29 1.46 -8.86
C ALA A 372 -25.84 2.42 -7.78
N ARG A 373 -25.19 3.56 -7.54
CA ARG A 373 -25.50 4.53 -6.47
C ARG A 373 -25.51 5.98 -6.95
N GLU A 374 -25.59 6.23 -8.26
CA GLU A 374 -25.53 7.56 -8.87
C GLU A 374 -26.45 8.58 -8.21
N ASP A 375 -27.72 8.22 -8.01
CA ASP A 375 -28.71 9.12 -7.39
C ASP A 375 -28.31 9.54 -5.98
N ALA A 376 -27.82 8.59 -5.18
CA ALA A 376 -27.41 8.85 -3.81
C ALA A 376 -26.14 9.72 -3.72
N LEU A 377 -25.31 9.73 -4.76
CA LEU A 377 -24.09 10.53 -4.88
C LEU A 377 -24.32 11.89 -5.59
N GLY A 378 -25.56 12.19 -6.00
CA GLY A 378 -25.84 13.38 -6.80
C GLY A 378 -25.17 13.38 -8.16
N LEU A 379 -24.78 12.20 -8.66
CA LEU A 379 -24.36 11.96 -10.02
C LEU A 379 -25.61 11.61 -10.82
N ALA A 380 -25.69 12.05 -12.06
CA ALA A 380 -26.83 11.78 -12.92
C ALA A 380 -26.35 11.35 -14.31
N GLU A 381 -27.00 10.36 -14.87
CA GLU A 381 -26.85 9.91 -16.24
C GLU A 381 -25.40 9.54 -16.63
N GLY A 382 -24.77 8.68 -15.82
CA GLY A 382 -23.43 8.19 -16.10
C GLY A 382 -23.38 7.37 -17.39
N ARG A 383 -22.38 7.68 -18.23
CA ARG A 383 -22.19 7.06 -19.53
C ARG A 383 -21.20 5.90 -19.45
N ALA A 384 -21.69 4.72 -19.10
CA ALA A 384 -20.84 3.52 -19.06
C ALA A 384 -20.24 3.15 -20.43
N ASP A 385 -20.93 3.51 -21.53
CA ASP A 385 -20.46 3.33 -22.90
C ASP A 385 -19.33 4.27 -23.31
N ALA A 386 -19.06 5.32 -22.54
CA ALA A 386 -17.97 6.25 -22.75
C ALA A 386 -16.63 5.78 -22.14
N LEU A 387 -16.65 4.73 -21.31
CA LEU A 387 -15.44 4.21 -20.71
C LEU A 387 -14.53 3.55 -21.75
N ASP A 388 -13.24 3.88 -21.68
CA ASP A 388 -12.23 3.28 -22.55
C ASP A 388 -11.74 1.93 -21.99
N ASP A 389 -11.04 1.16 -22.80
CA ASP A 389 -10.39 -0.07 -22.36
C ASP A 389 -9.10 0.22 -21.56
N PHE A 390 -8.53 -0.83 -20.97
CA PHE A 390 -7.27 -0.74 -20.23
C PHE A 390 -6.13 -0.11 -21.04
N ALA A 391 -5.99 -0.51 -22.31
CA ALA A 391 -4.93 0.00 -23.17
C ALA A 391 -5.13 1.49 -23.50
N GLY A 392 -6.37 1.93 -23.68
CA GLY A 392 -6.72 3.33 -23.88
C GLY A 392 -6.36 4.18 -22.68
N TYR A 393 -6.74 3.77 -21.48
CA TYR A 393 -6.37 4.48 -20.24
C TYR A 393 -4.86 4.49 -20.02
N CYS A 394 -4.15 3.37 -20.27
CA CYS A 394 -2.69 3.32 -20.18
C CYS A 394 -2.02 4.33 -21.13
N ARG A 395 -2.49 4.45 -22.36
CA ARG A 395 -1.98 5.46 -23.32
C ARG A 395 -2.21 6.88 -22.80
N ARG A 396 -3.40 7.18 -22.29
CA ARG A 396 -3.72 8.51 -21.74
C ARG A 396 -2.88 8.87 -20.53
N LEU A 397 -2.60 7.90 -19.66
CA LEU A 397 -1.74 8.06 -18.49
C LEU A 397 -0.24 8.05 -18.82
N GLY A 398 0.16 7.73 -20.06
CA GLY A 398 1.56 7.69 -20.47
C GLY A 398 2.33 6.48 -19.97
N TYR A 399 1.63 5.37 -19.65
CA TYR A 399 2.26 4.13 -19.21
C TYR A 399 2.81 3.35 -20.40
N GLY A 400 4.09 3.01 -20.37
CA GLY A 400 4.78 2.32 -21.44
C GLY A 400 5.90 1.38 -20.98
N VAL A 401 6.78 1.01 -21.90
CA VAL A 401 7.87 0.06 -21.64
C VAL A 401 8.86 0.62 -20.61
N ARG A 402 9.18 1.91 -20.70
CA ARG A 402 10.10 2.56 -19.77
C ARG A 402 9.64 2.45 -18.32
N GLU A 403 8.37 2.71 -18.10
CA GLU A 403 7.74 2.65 -16.79
C GLU A 403 7.76 1.22 -16.24
N ARG A 404 7.48 0.22 -17.09
CA ARG A 404 7.61 -1.20 -16.69
C ARG A 404 9.02 -1.58 -16.29
N VAL A 405 10.02 -1.16 -17.06
CA VAL A 405 11.42 -1.43 -16.76
C VAL A 405 11.83 -0.86 -15.40
N LEU A 406 11.44 0.38 -15.10
CA LEU A 406 11.74 1.02 -13.83
C LEU A 406 11.02 0.36 -12.65
N ALA A 407 9.71 0.12 -12.78
CA ALA A 407 8.92 -0.53 -11.75
C ALA A 407 9.40 -1.96 -11.45
N ARG A 408 9.77 -2.72 -12.49
CA ARG A 408 10.30 -4.08 -12.33
C ARG A 408 11.65 -4.10 -11.62
N ASN A 409 12.50 -3.11 -11.87
CA ASN A 409 13.76 -2.97 -11.14
C ASN A 409 13.53 -2.79 -9.64
N ASP A 410 12.59 -1.92 -9.25
CA ASP A 410 12.22 -1.70 -7.85
C ASP A 410 11.57 -2.95 -7.23
N LEU A 411 10.76 -3.68 -7.99
CA LEU A 411 10.16 -4.94 -7.57
C LEU A 411 11.20 -6.03 -7.32
N ILE A 412 12.16 -6.20 -8.24
CA ILE A 412 13.25 -7.17 -8.07
C ILE A 412 14.07 -6.84 -6.81
N LEU A 413 14.39 -5.54 -6.60
CA LEU A 413 15.10 -5.09 -5.41
C LEU A 413 14.33 -5.40 -4.13
N LEU A 414 13.02 -5.16 -4.11
CA LEU A 414 12.15 -5.47 -2.98
C LEU A 414 12.14 -6.96 -2.68
N LEU A 415 11.85 -7.80 -3.68
CA LEU A 415 11.75 -9.26 -3.52
C LEU A 415 13.08 -9.90 -3.08
N LYS A 416 14.20 -9.43 -3.63
CA LYS A 416 15.54 -9.89 -3.22
C LYS A 416 15.82 -9.66 -1.73
N ASN A 417 15.26 -8.60 -1.17
CA ASN A 417 15.48 -8.20 0.23
C ASN A 417 14.35 -8.61 1.18
N MET A 418 13.44 -9.49 0.75
CA MET A 418 12.38 -9.99 1.65
C MET A 418 12.96 -10.82 2.80
N PRO A 419 12.43 -10.66 4.03
CA PRO A 419 12.98 -11.27 5.22
C PRO A 419 12.53 -12.74 5.39
N TYR A 420 12.69 -13.56 4.36
CA TYR A 420 12.42 -14.99 4.49
C TYR A 420 13.37 -15.65 5.50
N ALA A 421 12.88 -16.68 6.20
CA ALA A 421 13.73 -17.51 7.06
C ALA A 421 14.72 -18.29 6.20
N GLU A 422 14.20 -18.91 5.14
CA GLU A 422 14.94 -19.58 4.06
C GLU A 422 14.33 -19.14 2.74
N ARG A 423 15.16 -18.97 1.72
CA ARG A 423 14.72 -18.49 0.42
C ARG A 423 13.89 -19.58 -0.28
N PRO A 424 12.57 -19.35 -0.49
CA PRO A 424 11.74 -20.42 -1.05
C PRO A 424 11.97 -20.57 -2.57
N PRO A 425 11.83 -21.78 -3.15
CA PRO A 425 12.00 -22.00 -4.58
C PRO A 425 11.10 -21.15 -5.47
N ILE A 426 9.89 -20.84 -5.03
CA ILE A 426 8.96 -19.96 -5.75
C ILE A 426 9.51 -18.53 -5.91
N LEU A 427 10.27 -18.03 -4.95
CA LEU A 427 10.92 -16.71 -5.05
C LEU A 427 12.05 -16.74 -6.10
N GLU A 428 12.85 -17.81 -6.15
CA GLU A 428 13.89 -17.96 -7.14
C GLU A 428 13.31 -17.95 -8.56
N GLN A 429 12.26 -18.74 -8.77
CA GLN A 429 11.54 -18.79 -10.06
C GLN A 429 10.97 -17.41 -10.42
N ARG A 430 10.40 -16.71 -9.45
CA ARG A 430 9.84 -15.37 -9.65
C ARG A 430 10.91 -14.34 -10.01
N LEU A 431 12.04 -14.34 -9.33
CA LEU A 431 13.16 -13.43 -9.63
C LEU A 431 13.75 -13.71 -11.04
N ALA A 432 13.96 -14.98 -11.38
CA ALA A 432 14.45 -15.36 -12.72
C ALA A 432 13.46 -14.92 -13.82
N HIS A 433 12.16 -15.10 -13.60
CA HIS A 433 11.11 -14.64 -14.52
C HIS A 433 11.14 -13.13 -14.71
N LEU A 434 11.17 -12.35 -13.62
CA LEU A 434 11.20 -10.89 -13.67
C LEU A 434 12.46 -10.35 -14.36
N VAL A 435 13.62 -10.96 -14.14
CA VAL A 435 14.85 -10.62 -14.86
C VAL A 435 14.71 -10.93 -16.35
N GLY A 436 14.15 -12.09 -16.71
CA GLY A 436 13.89 -12.44 -18.10
C GLY A 436 12.98 -11.44 -18.81
N GLU A 437 11.88 -11.03 -18.18
CA GLU A 437 11.00 -9.98 -18.69
C GLU A 437 11.71 -8.62 -18.80
N GLN A 438 12.60 -8.30 -17.85
CA GLN A 438 13.40 -7.07 -17.88
C GLN A 438 14.31 -7.05 -19.10
N LEU A 439 15.03 -8.14 -19.36
CA LEU A 439 15.89 -8.29 -20.52
C LEU A 439 15.10 -8.22 -21.83
N ALA A 440 13.88 -8.78 -21.87
CA ALA A 440 13.00 -8.74 -23.04
C ALA A 440 12.40 -7.34 -23.32
N ASP A 441 12.28 -6.49 -22.31
CA ASP A 441 11.75 -5.13 -22.47
C ASP A 441 12.85 -4.08 -22.77
N LEU A 442 14.09 -4.27 -22.31
CA LEU A 442 15.20 -3.33 -22.51
C LEU A 442 15.46 -2.99 -23.99
N PRO A 443 15.47 -3.95 -24.95
CA PRO A 443 15.67 -3.63 -26.37
C PRO A 443 14.57 -2.77 -27.01
N LYS A 444 13.41 -2.66 -26.37
CA LYS A 444 12.27 -1.85 -26.84
C LYS A 444 12.42 -0.37 -26.44
N LEU A 445 13.39 -0.04 -25.61
CA LEU A 445 13.74 1.33 -25.21
C LEU A 445 14.62 2.00 -26.27
N SER A 446 14.59 3.32 -26.32
CA SER A 446 15.57 4.10 -27.09
C SER A 446 16.96 3.97 -26.47
N TYR A 447 18.01 4.18 -27.27
CA TYR A 447 19.39 4.18 -26.79
C TYR A 447 19.59 5.10 -25.57
N ALA A 448 19.02 6.32 -25.61
CA ALA A 448 19.12 7.27 -24.50
C ALA A 448 18.50 6.75 -23.20
N GLN A 449 17.38 6.02 -23.30
CA GLN A 449 16.71 5.41 -22.14
C GLN A 449 17.51 4.22 -21.58
N ILE A 450 18.13 3.41 -22.44
CA ILE A 450 19.01 2.31 -22.01
C ILE A 450 20.25 2.90 -21.33
N ALA A 451 20.85 3.95 -21.92
CA ALA A 451 22.02 4.62 -21.34
C ALA A 451 21.68 5.26 -19.97
N ASP A 452 20.50 5.88 -19.81
CA ASP A 452 20.04 6.41 -18.50
C ASP A 452 19.86 5.27 -17.49
N PHE A 453 19.26 4.15 -17.89
CA PHE A 453 19.12 2.97 -17.04
C PHE A 453 20.47 2.43 -16.58
N ALA A 454 21.43 2.27 -17.49
CA ALA A 454 22.79 1.82 -17.18
C ALA A 454 23.54 2.82 -16.27
N HIS A 455 23.43 4.12 -16.55
CA HIS A 455 24.06 5.18 -15.75
C HIS A 455 23.56 5.22 -14.31
N ARG A 456 22.31 4.84 -14.09
CA ARG A 456 21.70 4.68 -12.76
C ARG A 456 22.08 3.37 -12.08
N GLY A 457 22.98 2.59 -12.65
CA GLY A 457 23.44 1.32 -12.11
C GLY A 457 22.51 0.14 -12.40
N GLY A 458 21.54 0.27 -13.30
CA GLY A 458 20.57 -0.78 -13.60
C GLY A 458 21.23 -2.03 -14.16
N VAL A 459 22.24 -1.89 -15.03
CA VAL A 459 23.00 -3.04 -15.57
C VAL A 459 23.78 -3.75 -14.47
N ALA A 460 24.54 -3.02 -13.66
CA ALA A 460 25.30 -3.58 -12.54
C ALA A 460 24.38 -4.27 -11.52
N PHE A 461 23.18 -3.69 -11.27
CA PHE A 461 22.17 -4.31 -10.42
C PHE A 461 21.68 -5.64 -11.00
N LEU A 462 21.32 -5.69 -12.29
CA LEU A 462 20.89 -6.94 -12.93
C LEU A 462 21.99 -8.00 -12.90
N THR A 463 23.25 -7.63 -13.20
CA THR A 463 24.40 -8.52 -13.10
C THR A 463 24.50 -9.14 -11.70
N ALA A 464 24.38 -8.33 -10.65
CA ALA A 464 24.42 -8.81 -9.27
C ALA A 464 23.22 -9.68 -8.88
N VAL A 465 22.03 -9.40 -9.42
CA VAL A 465 20.84 -10.25 -9.20
C VAL A 465 20.99 -11.59 -9.90
N ILE A 466 21.40 -11.58 -11.17
CA ILE A 466 21.59 -12.79 -11.97
C ILE A 466 22.63 -13.70 -11.31
N ALA A 467 23.74 -13.16 -10.83
CA ALA A 467 24.80 -13.95 -10.17
C ALA A 467 24.32 -14.66 -8.89
N ASP A 468 23.25 -14.17 -8.26
CA ASP A 468 22.66 -14.75 -7.05
C ASP A 468 21.57 -15.82 -7.35
N LEU A 469 21.21 -16.03 -8.62
CA LEU A 469 20.21 -17.04 -9.01
C LEU A 469 20.81 -18.44 -9.04
N ALA A 470 19.95 -19.46 -8.88
CA ALA A 470 20.37 -20.86 -8.90
C ALA A 470 20.91 -21.31 -10.29
N ASP A 471 20.37 -20.75 -11.38
CA ASP A 471 20.83 -20.97 -12.77
C ASP A 471 21.05 -19.62 -13.46
N PRO A 472 22.21 -18.99 -13.27
CA PRO A 472 22.47 -17.64 -13.76
C PRO A 472 22.82 -17.56 -15.25
N GLN A 473 23.38 -18.64 -15.85
CA GLN A 473 24.08 -18.56 -17.13
C GLN A 473 23.19 -18.07 -18.29
N PRO A 474 21.95 -18.58 -18.49
CA PRO A 474 21.13 -18.14 -19.62
C PRO A 474 20.77 -16.65 -19.57
N LEU A 475 20.59 -16.10 -18.37
CA LEU A 475 20.26 -14.68 -18.18
C LEU A 475 21.51 -13.78 -18.24
N ALA A 476 22.67 -14.30 -17.82
CA ALA A 476 23.94 -13.61 -17.97
C ALA A 476 24.32 -13.45 -19.44
N ASP A 477 24.23 -14.52 -20.22
CA ASP A 477 24.50 -14.51 -21.67
C ASP A 477 23.56 -13.51 -22.38
N ALA A 478 22.26 -13.52 -22.04
CA ALA A 478 21.28 -12.60 -22.61
C ALA A 478 21.56 -11.12 -22.23
N LEU A 479 22.05 -10.85 -21.02
CA LEU A 479 22.46 -9.50 -20.60
C LEU A 479 23.71 -9.04 -21.39
N ASP A 480 24.71 -9.90 -21.51
CA ASP A 480 25.96 -9.61 -22.24
C ASP A 480 25.71 -9.33 -23.73
N GLU A 481 24.83 -10.13 -24.36
CA GLU A 481 24.40 -9.89 -25.76
C GLU A 481 23.71 -8.52 -25.93
N LEU A 482 22.97 -8.07 -24.91
CA LEU A 482 22.25 -6.81 -24.94
C LEU A 482 23.19 -5.61 -24.74
N VAL A 483 24.10 -5.67 -23.76
CA VAL A 483 24.90 -4.50 -23.33
C VAL A 483 26.22 -4.41 -24.04
N GLY A 484 26.80 -5.51 -24.49
CA GLY A 484 28.08 -5.59 -25.18
C GLY A 484 28.15 -4.68 -26.41
N PRO A 485 27.19 -4.74 -27.36
CA PRO A 485 27.19 -3.88 -28.54
C PRO A 485 27.02 -2.39 -28.24
N LEU A 486 26.50 -2.06 -27.05
CA LEU A 486 26.24 -0.68 -26.62
C LEU A 486 27.46 -0.05 -25.89
N GLY A 487 28.52 -0.84 -25.63
CA GLY A 487 29.67 -0.40 -24.84
C GLY A 487 29.32 -0.08 -23.38
N LEU A 488 28.21 -0.61 -22.89
CA LEU A 488 27.72 -0.46 -21.52
C LEU A 488 28.21 -1.68 -20.72
N ALA A 489 29.48 -1.70 -20.34
CA ALA A 489 30.01 -2.76 -19.49
C ALA A 489 29.32 -2.77 -18.11
N PRO A 490 29.15 -3.96 -17.48
CA PRO A 490 28.58 -4.11 -16.15
C PRO A 490 29.42 -3.43 -15.07
#